data_4c8e60a0a2c129618c45ea728d672f3d
#
_entry.id   4c8e60a0a2c129618c45ea728d672f3d
#
_cell.length_a   1.000
_cell.length_b   1.000
_cell.length_c   1.000
_cell.angle_alpha   90.00
_cell.angle_beta   90.00
_cell.angle_gamma   90.00
#
_symmetry.space_group_name_H-M   'P 1'
#
loop_
_entity.id
_entity.type
_entity.pdbx_description
1 polymer ?
#
loop_
_entity_poly.entity_id
_entity_poly.type
_entity_poly.pdbx_seq_one_letter_code
_entity_poly.pdbx_strand_id
1 'polypeptide(L)'
;MIVVGTLVATLAAAQTSNSVAAERERGFQLVQEGKFAEAQQAFEKLVAANPNDGQAQFGLGYTLMATSKNIADDAARRQARVRARNALLRAKQLGVQNDLLEAGIASIAPDGSGTVAFSSREDVDKAMQQGEAAFTRGDYDQAIEAYQRALTLDPKLYAAPVFIGDMYFKKNQVDEAGRWYGRAITIDPDRETAYRYWSDVLLKSGRIEESLARAIEAIIAEPYNRASYTALNQWSQVTKVSIGHPHIVSPNASTYAGGTTTLSIDPRALNSADGSNEWLLYDLTRQAWRKTEFFKNYPNDKFYRHSLKEETTALRLVAEACARDLQSGKIKVLEPQLDSLVQLNGLGLIEPYVLFAHPDDGIAKDYAEYRKINRDKLKRYWLEVAIIKG
;
A
#
# COMPACT_ATOMS: atom_id res chain seq x y z
N MET A 1 37.58 -44.21 -20.47
CA MET A 1 36.14 -44.44 -20.76
C MET A 1 35.19 -43.92 -19.65
N ILE A 2 35.58 -42.95 -18.85
CA ILE A 2 34.77 -42.40 -17.71
C ILE A 2 34.25 -40.97 -18.01
N VAL A 3 34.77 -40.28 -19.05
CA VAL A 3 34.38 -38.87 -19.30
C VAL A 3 33.09 -38.71 -20.13
N VAL A 4 32.65 -39.73 -20.86
CA VAL A 4 31.44 -39.65 -21.72
C VAL A 4 30.15 -39.85 -20.91
N GLY A 5 30.22 -40.61 -19.79
CA GLY A 5 29.04 -40.85 -18.96
C GLY A 5 28.57 -39.64 -18.18
N THR A 6 29.44 -38.77 -17.72
CA THR A 6 29.12 -37.54 -16.96
C THR A 6 28.56 -36.44 -17.87
N LEU A 7 28.94 -36.36 -19.12
CA LEU A 7 28.43 -35.33 -20.05
C LEU A 7 26.99 -35.63 -20.50
N VAL A 8 26.67 -36.92 -20.71
CA VAL A 8 25.29 -37.33 -21.09
C VAL A 8 24.30 -37.12 -19.92
N ALA A 9 24.71 -37.40 -18.67
CA ALA A 9 23.87 -37.18 -17.48
C ALA A 9 23.63 -35.70 -17.25
N THR A 10 24.60 -34.82 -17.47
CA THR A 10 24.41 -33.35 -17.31
C THR A 10 23.55 -32.75 -18.41
N LEU A 11 23.64 -33.23 -19.66
CA LEU A 11 22.73 -32.80 -20.74
C LEU A 11 21.30 -33.26 -20.53
N ALA A 12 21.07 -34.50 -20.05
CA ALA A 12 19.75 -35.01 -19.76
C ALA A 12 19.10 -34.25 -18.56
N ALA A 13 19.87 -33.92 -17.52
CA ALA A 13 19.37 -33.12 -16.38
C ALA A 13 19.07 -31.65 -16.79
N ALA A 14 19.84 -31.06 -17.68
CA ALA A 14 19.60 -29.72 -18.22
C ALA A 14 18.33 -29.67 -19.11
N GLN A 15 18.12 -30.72 -19.93
CA GLN A 15 16.93 -30.83 -20.79
C GLN A 15 15.65 -31.05 -19.95
N THR A 16 15.70 -31.85 -18.88
CA THR A 16 14.56 -32.06 -18.00
C THR A 16 14.25 -30.80 -17.19
N SER A 17 15.23 -30.03 -16.74
CA SER A 17 14.99 -28.76 -16.04
C SER A 17 14.36 -27.70 -16.94
N ASN A 18 14.77 -27.61 -18.22
CA ASN A 18 14.16 -26.70 -19.18
C ASN A 18 12.72 -27.08 -19.54
N SER A 19 12.41 -28.38 -19.63
CA SER A 19 11.03 -28.83 -19.89
C SER A 19 10.10 -28.54 -18.72
N VAL A 20 10.53 -28.73 -17.47
CA VAL A 20 9.77 -28.43 -16.26
C VAL A 20 9.51 -26.91 -16.13
N ALA A 21 10.51 -26.08 -16.43
CA ALA A 21 10.34 -24.63 -16.43
C ALA A 21 9.32 -24.17 -17.49
N ALA A 22 9.37 -24.75 -18.70
CA ALA A 22 8.40 -24.45 -19.76
C ALA A 22 6.97 -24.90 -19.42
N GLU A 23 6.80 -26.07 -18.79
CA GLU A 23 5.49 -26.54 -18.33
C GLU A 23 4.93 -25.66 -17.21
N ARG A 24 5.75 -25.18 -16.32
CA ARG A 24 5.35 -24.24 -15.26
C ARG A 24 4.90 -22.90 -15.84
N GLU A 25 5.64 -22.34 -16.78
CA GLU A 25 5.28 -21.11 -17.48
C GLU A 25 3.95 -21.26 -18.21
N ARG A 26 3.74 -22.39 -18.88
CA ARG A 26 2.46 -22.72 -19.50
C ARG A 26 1.30 -22.78 -18.48
N GLY A 27 1.56 -23.32 -17.29
CA GLY A 27 0.57 -23.34 -16.20
C GLY A 27 0.16 -21.93 -15.79
N PHE A 28 1.09 -21.01 -15.64
CA PHE A 28 0.80 -19.60 -15.32
C PHE A 28 0.12 -18.87 -16.48
N GLN A 29 0.47 -19.16 -17.72
CA GLN A 29 -0.22 -18.63 -18.88
C GLN A 29 -1.70 -19.05 -18.91
N LEU A 30 -2.01 -20.32 -18.62
CA LEU A 30 -3.39 -20.79 -18.47
C LEU A 30 -4.16 -20.06 -17.36
N VAL A 31 -3.49 -19.71 -16.26
CA VAL A 31 -4.06 -18.87 -15.19
C VAL A 31 -4.42 -17.49 -15.72
N GLN A 32 -3.53 -16.85 -16.50
CA GLN A 32 -3.78 -15.53 -17.11
C GLN A 32 -4.94 -15.56 -18.11
N GLU A 33 -5.10 -16.68 -18.83
CA GLU A 33 -6.24 -16.93 -19.74
C GLU A 33 -7.57 -17.29 -19.03
N GLY A 34 -7.55 -17.39 -17.68
CA GLY A 34 -8.73 -17.78 -16.90
C GLY A 34 -9.06 -19.28 -16.94
N LYS A 35 -8.21 -20.11 -17.55
CA LYS A 35 -8.37 -21.56 -17.71
C LYS A 35 -7.91 -22.32 -16.46
N PHE A 36 -8.53 -22.00 -15.32
CA PHE A 36 -8.07 -22.47 -13.99
C PHE A 36 -8.09 -24.01 -13.85
N ALA A 37 -9.02 -24.73 -14.47
CA ALA A 37 -9.08 -26.18 -14.39
C ALA A 37 -7.92 -26.86 -15.14
N GLU A 38 -7.55 -26.35 -16.31
CA GLU A 38 -6.41 -26.83 -17.09
C GLU A 38 -5.09 -26.50 -16.39
N ALA A 39 -4.98 -25.28 -15.86
CA ALA A 39 -3.83 -24.85 -15.08
C ALA A 39 -3.65 -25.72 -13.82
N GLN A 40 -4.73 -26.05 -13.11
CA GLN A 40 -4.69 -26.94 -11.95
C GLN A 40 -4.09 -28.30 -12.31
N GLN A 41 -4.55 -28.92 -13.40
CA GLN A 41 -4.01 -30.22 -13.86
C GLN A 41 -2.51 -30.14 -14.20
N ALA A 42 -2.07 -29.03 -14.81
CA ALA A 42 -0.67 -28.82 -15.12
C ALA A 42 0.16 -28.72 -13.82
N PHE A 43 -0.28 -27.93 -12.83
CA PHE A 43 0.43 -27.79 -11.57
C PHE A 43 0.36 -29.06 -10.70
N GLU A 44 -0.73 -29.84 -10.74
CA GLU A 44 -0.80 -31.15 -10.08
C GLU A 44 0.27 -32.12 -10.59
N LYS A 45 0.49 -32.16 -11.91
CA LYS A 45 1.55 -32.97 -12.51
C LYS A 45 2.95 -32.50 -12.08
N LEU A 46 3.19 -31.19 -12.09
CA LEU A 46 4.47 -30.61 -11.65
C LEU A 46 4.77 -30.89 -10.18
N VAL A 47 3.80 -30.72 -9.30
CA VAL A 47 3.93 -31.01 -7.87
C VAL A 47 4.12 -32.50 -7.61
N ALA A 48 3.45 -33.37 -8.36
CA ALA A 48 3.62 -34.83 -8.26
C ALA A 48 5.05 -35.24 -8.69
N ALA A 49 5.61 -34.61 -9.72
CA ALA A 49 6.97 -34.86 -10.20
C ALA A 49 8.04 -34.27 -9.25
N ASN A 50 7.81 -33.08 -8.70
CA ASN A 50 8.67 -32.41 -7.74
C ASN A 50 7.89 -31.68 -6.63
N PRO A 51 7.63 -32.31 -5.48
CA PRO A 51 6.92 -31.67 -4.35
C PRO A 51 7.65 -30.46 -3.74
N ASN A 52 8.91 -30.25 -4.08
CA ASN A 52 9.72 -29.14 -3.59
C ASN A 52 9.83 -27.99 -4.61
N ASP A 53 9.08 -28.01 -5.71
CA ASP A 53 8.94 -26.85 -6.60
C ASP A 53 7.98 -25.83 -5.96
N GLY A 54 8.53 -24.78 -5.34
CA GLY A 54 7.75 -23.75 -4.64
C GLY A 54 6.79 -23.01 -5.56
N GLN A 55 7.19 -22.74 -6.81
CA GLN A 55 6.35 -22.04 -7.78
C GLN A 55 5.19 -22.93 -8.29
N ALA A 56 5.45 -24.22 -8.47
CA ALA A 56 4.38 -25.17 -8.81
C ALA A 56 3.39 -25.33 -7.65
N GLN A 57 3.86 -25.39 -6.40
CA GLN A 57 3.00 -25.39 -5.20
C GLN A 57 2.15 -24.12 -5.10
N PHE A 58 2.72 -22.94 -5.40
CA PHE A 58 1.97 -21.69 -5.45
C PHE A 58 0.88 -21.72 -6.54
N GLY A 59 1.23 -22.13 -7.76
CA GLY A 59 0.29 -22.27 -8.87
C GLY A 59 -0.85 -23.26 -8.54
N LEU A 60 -0.53 -24.41 -7.92
CA LEU A 60 -1.52 -25.38 -7.48
C LEU A 60 -2.46 -24.79 -6.42
N GLY A 61 -1.93 -24.15 -5.40
CA GLY A 61 -2.74 -23.52 -4.35
C GLY A 61 -3.68 -22.46 -4.91
N TYR A 62 -3.18 -21.59 -5.80
CA TYR A 62 -3.97 -20.55 -6.43
C TYR A 62 -5.09 -21.11 -7.31
N THR A 63 -4.81 -22.12 -8.14
CA THR A 63 -5.80 -22.73 -9.03
C THR A 63 -6.85 -23.54 -8.26
N LEU A 64 -6.46 -24.28 -7.21
CA LEU A 64 -7.41 -24.97 -6.31
C LEU A 64 -8.34 -23.97 -5.62
N MET A 65 -7.84 -22.85 -5.18
CA MET A 65 -8.66 -21.78 -4.59
C MET A 65 -9.68 -21.24 -5.59
N ALA A 66 -9.25 -20.97 -6.83
CA ALA A 66 -10.13 -20.48 -7.89
C ALA A 66 -11.20 -21.50 -8.28
N THR A 67 -10.82 -22.76 -8.51
CA THR A 67 -11.75 -23.83 -8.92
C THR A 67 -12.71 -24.26 -7.81
N SER A 68 -12.29 -24.14 -6.54
CA SER A 68 -13.14 -24.50 -5.38
C SER A 68 -14.46 -23.73 -5.34
N LYS A 69 -14.50 -22.52 -5.92
CA LYS A 69 -15.72 -21.69 -5.99
C LYS A 69 -16.86 -22.35 -6.78
N ASN A 70 -16.53 -23.24 -7.71
CA ASN A 70 -17.48 -23.92 -8.58
C ASN A 70 -17.93 -25.28 -8.02
N ILE A 71 -17.45 -25.70 -6.86
CA ILE A 71 -17.85 -26.97 -6.22
C ILE A 71 -19.13 -26.72 -5.42
N ALA A 72 -20.22 -27.36 -5.83
CA ALA A 72 -21.53 -27.19 -5.19
C ALA A 72 -21.59 -27.83 -3.80
N ASP A 73 -20.98 -29.03 -3.64
CA ASP A 73 -20.93 -29.74 -2.36
C ASP A 73 -20.01 -29.02 -1.37
N ASP A 74 -20.55 -28.71 -0.18
CA ASP A 74 -19.82 -27.90 0.82
C ASP A 74 -18.62 -28.65 1.42
N ALA A 75 -18.74 -29.95 1.66
CA ALA A 75 -17.66 -30.74 2.21
C ALA A 75 -16.51 -30.89 1.20
N ALA A 76 -16.81 -31.18 -0.05
CA ALA A 76 -15.83 -31.24 -1.13
C ALA A 76 -15.19 -29.87 -1.38
N ARG A 77 -15.95 -28.78 -1.31
CA ARG A 77 -15.44 -27.44 -1.44
C ARG A 77 -14.46 -27.08 -0.31
N ARG A 78 -14.78 -27.41 0.94
CA ARG A 78 -13.87 -27.23 2.09
C ARG A 78 -12.61 -28.05 1.92
N GLN A 79 -12.70 -29.31 1.52
CA GLN A 79 -11.55 -30.17 1.28
C GLN A 79 -10.63 -29.58 0.19
N ALA A 80 -11.19 -29.08 -0.92
CA ALA A 80 -10.42 -28.41 -1.98
C ALA A 80 -9.68 -27.17 -1.45
N ARG A 81 -10.31 -26.38 -0.59
CA ARG A 81 -9.71 -25.22 0.05
C ARG A 81 -8.60 -25.57 1.06
N VAL A 82 -8.78 -26.64 1.84
CA VAL A 82 -7.69 -27.16 2.71
C VAL A 82 -6.48 -27.56 1.86
N ARG A 83 -6.70 -28.27 0.74
CA ARG A 83 -5.63 -28.59 -0.20
C ARG A 83 -4.96 -27.33 -0.75
N ALA A 84 -5.74 -26.33 -1.15
CA ALA A 84 -5.24 -25.04 -1.64
C ALA A 84 -4.34 -24.36 -0.59
N ARG A 85 -4.83 -24.24 0.66
CA ARG A 85 -4.08 -23.64 1.75
C ARG A 85 -2.77 -24.37 2.04
N ASN A 86 -2.80 -25.69 2.05
CA ASN A 86 -1.61 -26.52 2.30
C ASN A 86 -0.55 -26.33 1.20
N ALA A 87 -0.96 -26.26 -0.07
CA ALA A 87 -0.07 -25.98 -1.18
C ALA A 87 0.55 -24.58 -1.09
N LEU A 88 -0.25 -23.54 -0.73
CA LEU A 88 0.26 -22.18 -0.50
C LEU A 88 1.24 -22.12 0.68
N LEU A 89 0.94 -22.77 1.80
CA LEU A 89 1.86 -22.86 2.94
C LEU A 89 3.16 -23.57 2.56
N ARG A 90 3.07 -24.62 1.75
CA ARG A 90 4.25 -25.33 1.25
C ARG A 90 5.09 -24.44 0.33
N ALA A 91 4.46 -23.66 -0.56
CA ALA A 91 5.14 -22.68 -1.38
C ALA A 91 5.92 -21.65 -0.53
N LYS A 92 5.28 -21.13 0.53
CA LYS A 92 5.91 -20.22 1.50
C LYS A 92 7.12 -20.84 2.19
N GLN A 93 7.02 -22.09 2.66
CA GLN A 93 8.13 -22.83 3.25
C GLN A 93 9.30 -23.03 2.27
N LEU A 94 9.00 -23.14 0.98
CA LEU A 94 9.99 -23.28 -0.10
C LEU A 94 10.53 -21.93 -0.60
N GLY A 95 10.25 -20.84 0.12
CA GLY A 95 10.83 -19.51 -0.14
C GLY A 95 10.08 -18.64 -1.15
N VAL A 96 8.88 -19.03 -1.59
CA VAL A 96 8.05 -18.15 -2.42
C VAL A 96 7.52 -17.01 -1.56
N GLN A 97 7.71 -15.77 -2.04
CA GLN A 97 7.28 -14.54 -1.36
C GLN A 97 6.57 -13.64 -2.36
N ASN A 98 5.28 -13.43 -2.21
CA ASN A 98 4.49 -12.43 -2.91
C ASN A 98 3.16 -12.18 -2.17
N ASP A 99 2.55 -11.04 -2.44
CA ASP A 99 1.31 -10.58 -1.77
C ASP A 99 0.12 -11.51 -2.05
N LEU A 100 0.05 -12.13 -3.23
CA LEU A 100 -1.04 -13.06 -3.59
C LEU A 100 -0.94 -14.36 -2.78
N LEU A 101 0.28 -14.82 -2.48
CA LEU A 101 0.51 -15.98 -1.62
C LEU A 101 -0.01 -15.73 -0.21
N GLU A 102 0.38 -14.60 0.40
CA GLU A 102 -0.03 -14.24 1.74
C GLU A 102 -1.55 -14.01 1.82
N ALA A 103 -2.12 -13.29 0.86
CA ALA A 103 -3.56 -13.08 0.76
C ALA A 103 -4.33 -14.41 0.57
N GLY A 104 -3.80 -15.32 -0.25
CA GLY A 104 -4.37 -16.65 -0.45
C GLY A 104 -4.39 -17.49 0.83
N ILE A 105 -3.30 -17.53 1.57
CA ILE A 105 -3.21 -18.21 2.87
C ILE A 105 -4.20 -17.61 3.87
N ALA A 106 -4.27 -16.26 3.94
CA ALA A 106 -5.14 -15.55 4.86
C ALA A 106 -6.63 -15.73 4.52
N SER A 107 -6.96 -15.96 3.24
CA SER A 107 -8.37 -16.09 2.78
C SER A 107 -9.01 -17.45 3.04
N ILE A 108 -8.24 -18.44 3.49
CA ILE A 108 -8.73 -19.81 3.73
C ILE A 108 -8.42 -20.21 5.17
N ALA A 109 -9.46 -20.47 5.95
CA ALA A 109 -9.29 -21.01 7.30
C ALA A 109 -8.66 -22.41 7.27
N PRO A 110 -8.00 -22.89 8.37
CA PRO A 110 -7.37 -24.19 8.42
C PRO A 110 -8.31 -25.37 8.12
N ASP A 111 -9.59 -25.24 8.42
CA ASP A 111 -10.66 -26.22 8.16
C ASP A 111 -11.25 -26.12 6.74
N GLY A 112 -10.73 -25.22 5.89
CA GLY A 112 -11.23 -24.97 4.53
C GLY A 112 -12.51 -24.14 4.49
N SER A 113 -13.02 -23.65 5.59
CA SER A 113 -14.08 -22.66 5.58
C SER A 113 -13.58 -21.40 4.86
N GLY A 114 -14.40 -20.85 3.97
CA GLY A 114 -13.99 -19.71 3.13
C GLY A 114 -14.25 -18.37 3.77
N THR A 115 -14.28 -18.33 5.07
CA THR A 115 -14.40 -17.09 5.84
C THR A 115 -13.07 -16.79 6.48
N VAL A 116 -12.47 -15.67 6.13
CA VAL A 116 -11.51 -15.04 7.01
C VAL A 116 -12.23 -14.87 8.35
N ALA A 117 -11.71 -15.49 9.39
CA ALA A 117 -12.28 -15.31 10.73
C ALA A 117 -12.21 -13.81 11.06
N PHE A 118 -13.34 -13.21 11.35
CA PHE A 118 -13.43 -11.80 11.78
C PHE A 118 -12.85 -11.60 13.17
N SER A 119 -12.83 -12.68 13.96
CA SER A 119 -12.29 -12.70 15.32
C SER A 119 -11.74 -14.07 15.67
N SER A 120 -10.75 -14.12 16.56
CA SER A 120 -10.29 -15.37 17.20
C SER A 120 -11.30 -15.93 18.20
N ARG A 121 -12.29 -15.14 18.62
CA ARG A 121 -13.38 -15.56 19.47
C ARG A 121 -14.49 -16.16 18.62
N GLU A 122 -14.82 -17.42 18.88
CA GLU A 122 -15.80 -18.19 18.10
C GLU A 122 -17.22 -17.56 18.14
N ASP A 123 -17.64 -17.04 19.29
CA ASP A 123 -18.95 -16.39 19.48
C ASP A 123 -19.07 -15.11 18.62
N VAL A 124 -18.01 -14.30 18.57
CA VAL A 124 -17.91 -13.09 17.76
C VAL A 124 -17.89 -13.42 16.27
N ASP A 125 -17.04 -14.38 15.90
CA ASP A 125 -16.89 -14.80 14.50
C ASP A 125 -18.21 -15.38 13.96
N LYS A 126 -18.89 -16.22 14.73
CA LYS A 126 -20.20 -16.78 14.38
C LYS A 126 -21.25 -15.69 14.17
N ALA A 127 -21.27 -14.65 15.02
CA ALA A 127 -22.19 -13.53 14.84
C ALA A 127 -21.89 -12.74 13.56
N MET A 128 -20.62 -12.50 13.25
CA MET A 128 -20.21 -11.86 11.98
C MET A 128 -20.61 -12.69 10.76
N GLN A 129 -20.36 -14.00 10.78
CA GLN A 129 -20.74 -14.91 9.69
C GLN A 129 -22.27 -14.98 9.49
N GLN A 130 -23.07 -14.90 10.56
CA GLN A 130 -24.52 -14.78 10.46
C GLN A 130 -24.93 -13.49 9.75
N GLY A 131 -24.26 -12.38 10.03
CA GLY A 131 -24.43 -11.11 9.33
C GLY A 131 -24.15 -11.22 7.84
N GLU A 132 -23.00 -11.82 7.47
CA GLU A 132 -22.64 -12.06 6.07
C GLU A 132 -23.66 -12.94 5.34
N ALA A 133 -24.16 -13.98 6.01
CA ALA A 133 -25.19 -14.85 5.44
C ALA A 133 -26.53 -14.10 5.22
N ALA A 134 -26.92 -13.22 6.15
CA ALA A 134 -28.08 -12.36 6.01
C ALA A 134 -27.89 -11.33 4.88
N PHE A 135 -26.72 -10.68 4.83
CA PHE A 135 -26.35 -9.77 3.74
C PHE A 135 -26.47 -10.44 2.36
N THR A 136 -25.93 -11.65 2.22
CA THR A 136 -25.98 -12.42 0.95
C THR A 136 -27.42 -12.71 0.51
N ARG A 137 -28.35 -12.84 1.43
CA ARG A 137 -29.80 -13.01 1.13
C ARG A 137 -30.53 -11.69 0.89
N GLY A 138 -29.85 -10.54 1.07
CA GLY A 138 -30.45 -9.21 0.97
C GLY A 138 -31.25 -8.79 2.21
N ASP A 139 -31.17 -9.54 3.30
CA ASP A 139 -31.82 -9.23 4.56
C ASP A 139 -30.94 -8.30 5.42
N TYR A 140 -30.97 -7.02 5.04
CA TYR A 140 -30.09 -6.01 5.67
C TYR A 140 -30.40 -5.78 7.15
N ASP A 141 -31.66 -5.92 7.58
CA ASP A 141 -32.02 -5.73 8.98
C ASP A 141 -31.46 -6.86 9.84
N GLN A 142 -31.60 -8.10 9.39
CA GLN A 142 -31.04 -9.26 10.08
C GLN A 142 -29.49 -9.23 10.08
N ALA A 143 -28.86 -8.70 9.01
CA ALA A 143 -27.43 -8.49 8.97
C ALA A 143 -26.97 -7.46 10.03
N ILE A 144 -27.67 -6.32 10.14
CA ILE A 144 -27.41 -5.29 11.15
C ILE A 144 -27.50 -5.89 12.57
N GLU A 145 -28.57 -6.64 12.88
CA GLU A 145 -28.73 -7.27 14.17
C GLU A 145 -27.57 -8.24 14.50
N ALA A 146 -27.13 -9.03 13.53
CA ALA A 146 -26.03 -9.97 13.71
C ALA A 146 -24.70 -9.25 13.96
N TYR A 147 -24.38 -8.20 13.18
CA TYR A 147 -23.18 -7.39 13.39
C TYR A 147 -23.23 -6.60 14.72
N GLN A 148 -24.40 -6.13 15.14
CA GLN A 148 -24.57 -5.49 16.46
C GLN A 148 -24.33 -6.47 17.60
N ARG A 149 -24.75 -7.74 17.47
CA ARG A 149 -24.41 -8.79 18.43
C ARG A 149 -22.89 -9.01 18.48
N ALA A 150 -22.22 -9.10 17.34
CA ALA A 150 -20.76 -9.23 17.29
C ALA A 150 -20.07 -8.05 18.00
N LEU A 151 -20.54 -6.83 17.77
CA LEU A 151 -20.00 -5.63 18.40
C LEU A 151 -20.30 -5.53 19.90
N THR A 152 -21.41 -6.12 20.36
CA THR A 152 -21.72 -6.25 21.78
C THR A 152 -20.79 -7.25 22.47
N LEU A 153 -20.47 -8.34 21.79
CA LEU A 153 -19.52 -9.35 22.26
C LEU A 153 -18.08 -8.81 22.27
N ASP A 154 -17.70 -8.06 21.22
CA ASP A 154 -16.38 -7.42 21.11
C ASP A 154 -16.55 -5.94 20.71
N PRO A 155 -16.57 -5.00 21.67
CA PRO A 155 -16.70 -3.57 21.40
C PRO A 155 -15.55 -2.95 20.60
N LYS A 156 -14.42 -3.66 20.44
CA LYS A 156 -13.25 -3.25 19.65
C LYS A 156 -13.21 -3.86 18.24
N LEU A 157 -14.22 -4.63 17.87
CA LEU A 157 -14.31 -5.24 16.54
C LEU A 157 -14.58 -4.18 15.48
N TYR A 158 -13.52 -3.73 14.82
CA TYR A 158 -13.57 -2.66 13.80
C TYR A 158 -14.50 -3.01 12.61
N ALA A 159 -14.51 -4.27 12.18
CA ALA A 159 -15.26 -4.70 10.99
C ALA A 159 -16.79 -4.56 11.18
N ALA A 160 -17.32 -4.80 12.39
CA ALA A 160 -18.75 -4.80 12.65
C ALA A 160 -19.42 -3.43 12.33
N PRO A 161 -18.95 -2.29 12.87
CA PRO A 161 -19.55 -1.01 12.53
C PRO A 161 -19.33 -0.60 11.07
N VAL A 162 -18.24 -1.04 10.40
CA VAL A 162 -18.07 -0.82 8.95
C VAL A 162 -19.19 -1.52 8.18
N PHE A 163 -19.45 -2.79 8.46
CA PHE A 163 -20.48 -3.57 7.77
C PHE A 163 -21.90 -3.09 8.08
N ILE A 164 -22.16 -2.63 9.32
CA ILE A 164 -23.44 -1.99 9.63
C ILE A 164 -23.62 -0.72 8.80
N GLY A 165 -22.57 0.10 8.65
CA GLY A 165 -22.59 1.28 7.77
C GLY A 165 -22.95 0.93 6.33
N ASP A 166 -22.37 -0.14 5.78
CA ASP A 166 -22.69 -0.64 4.44
C ASP A 166 -24.17 -1.06 4.34
N MET A 167 -24.73 -1.72 5.36
CA MET A 167 -26.14 -2.11 5.37
C MET A 167 -27.07 -0.89 5.36
N TYR A 168 -26.79 0.13 6.16
CA TYR A 168 -27.55 1.37 6.14
C TYR A 168 -27.44 2.09 4.78
N PHE A 169 -26.28 2.07 4.16
CA PHE A 169 -26.11 2.60 2.80
C PHE A 169 -26.98 1.84 1.80
N LYS A 170 -27.01 0.48 1.85
CA LYS A 170 -27.89 -0.34 1.01
C LYS A 170 -29.37 -0.03 1.20
N LYS A 171 -29.76 0.42 2.40
CA LYS A 171 -31.09 0.90 2.72
C LYS A 171 -31.33 2.37 2.36
N ASN A 172 -30.36 3.02 1.67
CA ASN A 172 -30.40 4.45 1.32
C ASN A 172 -30.46 5.39 2.53
N GLN A 173 -29.91 4.98 3.65
CA GLN A 173 -29.86 5.74 4.91
C GLN A 173 -28.45 6.27 5.14
N VAL A 174 -28.08 7.30 4.36
CA VAL A 174 -26.70 7.82 4.26
C VAL A 174 -26.17 8.35 5.60
N ASP A 175 -27.00 9.07 6.36
CA ASP A 175 -26.57 9.65 7.64
C ASP A 175 -26.34 8.56 8.71
N GLU A 176 -27.18 7.53 8.74
CA GLU A 176 -26.96 6.37 9.60
C GLU A 176 -25.68 5.62 9.22
N ALA A 177 -25.45 5.40 7.93
CA ALA A 177 -24.20 4.82 7.45
C ALA A 177 -22.99 5.62 7.95
N GLY A 178 -23.05 6.97 7.84
CA GLY A 178 -22.01 7.86 8.35
C GLY A 178 -21.76 7.73 9.84
N ARG A 179 -22.82 7.59 10.65
CA ARG A 179 -22.67 7.39 12.12
C ARG A 179 -21.91 6.10 12.43
N TRP A 180 -22.21 5.02 11.72
CA TRP A 180 -21.57 3.73 11.93
C TRP A 180 -20.13 3.70 11.44
N TYR A 181 -19.81 4.31 10.28
CA TYR A 181 -18.41 4.52 9.89
C TYR A 181 -17.65 5.38 10.90
N GLY A 182 -18.29 6.43 11.44
CA GLY A 182 -17.72 7.23 12.52
C GLY A 182 -17.39 6.41 13.77
N ARG A 183 -18.25 5.42 14.11
CA ARG A 183 -17.96 4.48 15.20
C ARG A 183 -16.75 3.59 14.91
N ALA A 184 -16.61 3.09 13.67
CA ALA A 184 -15.42 2.34 13.26
C ALA A 184 -14.14 3.19 13.39
N ILE A 185 -14.20 4.44 12.96
CA ILE A 185 -13.09 5.41 13.10
C ILE A 185 -12.73 5.66 14.57
N THR A 186 -13.70 5.67 15.46
CA THR A 186 -13.44 5.81 16.91
C THR A 186 -12.70 4.59 17.47
N ILE A 187 -12.95 3.39 16.94
CA ILE A 187 -12.26 2.16 17.34
C ILE A 187 -10.81 2.16 16.83
N ASP A 188 -10.61 2.54 15.58
CA ASP A 188 -9.29 2.61 14.95
C ASP A 188 -9.22 3.80 13.98
N PRO A 189 -8.74 4.98 14.45
CA PRO A 189 -8.64 6.19 13.63
C PRO A 189 -7.51 6.15 12.61
N ASP A 190 -6.63 5.15 12.70
CA ASP A 190 -5.44 5.00 11.88
C ASP A 190 -5.65 4.02 10.73
N ARG A 191 -6.88 3.55 10.52
CA ARG A 191 -7.27 2.62 9.47
C ARG A 191 -8.12 3.30 8.40
N GLU A 192 -7.71 3.16 7.14
CA GLU A 192 -8.30 3.88 5.99
C GLU A 192 -9.74 3.47 5.64
N THR A 193 -10.09 2.20 5.89
CA THR A 193 -11.27 1.54 5.32
C THR A 193 -12.59 2.27 5.60
N ALA A 194 -12.84 2.65 6.86
CA ALA A 194 -14.09 3.35 7.21
C ALA A 194 -14.17 4.75 6.60
N TYR A 195 -13.06 5.47 6.53
CA TYR A 195 -13.01 6.77 5.85
C TYR A 195 -13.29 6.64 4.36
N ARG A 196 -12.65 5.67 3.70
CA ARG A 196 -12.81 5.41 2.27
C ARG A 196 -14.25 5.01 1.93
N TYR A 197 -14.85 4.10 2.69
CA TYR A 197 -16.24 3.68 2.49
C TYR A 197 -17.22 4.82 2.74
N TRP A 198 -16.99 5.61 3.78
CA TRP A 198 -17.80 6.80 4.04
C TRP A 198 -17.69 7.82 2.91
N SER A 199 -16.48 8.05 2.39
CA SER A 199 -16.27 8.91 1.23
C SER A 199 -17.05 8.43 0.00
N ASP A 200 -17.02 7.12 -0.30
CA ASP A 200 -17.75 6.53 -1.44
C ASP A 200 -19.27 6.72 -1.31
N VAL A 201 -19.81 6.49 -0.10
CA VAL A 201 -21.23 6.70 0.20
C VAL A 201 -21.63 8.17 0.02
N LEU A 202 -20.84 9.10 0.51
CA LEU A 202 -21.07 10.54 0.36
C LEU A 202 -21.01 10.97 -1.10
N LEU A 203 -20.02 10.48 -1.86
CA LEU A 203 -19.86 10.78 -3.28
C LEU A 203 -21.08 10.32 -4.08
N LYS A 204 -21.52 9.09 -3.89
CA LYS A 204 -22.70 8.50 -4.54
C LYS A 204 -24.00 9.22 -4.17
N SER A 205 -24.02 9.87 -3.02
CA SER A 205 -25.17 10.65 -2.54
C SER A 205 -25.10 12.14 -2.92
N GLY A 206 -24.12 12.54 -3.74
CA GLY A 206 -23.93 13.93 -4.19
C GLY A 206 -23.33 14.87 -3.15
N ARG A 207 -22.88 14.37 -1.99
CA ARG A 207 -22.23 15.16 -0.91
C ARG A 207 -20.74 15.31 -1.18
N ILE A 208 -20.41 16.04 -2.23
CA ILE A 208 -19.07 16.09 -2.87
C ILE A 208 -17.98 16.59 -1.92
N GLU A 209 -18.23 17.69 -1.19
CA GLU A 209 -17.21 18.27 -0.28
C GLU A 209 -16.94 17.38 0.93
N GLU A 210 -17.99 16.78 1.48
CA GLU A 210 -17.85 15.85 2.60
C GLU A 210 -17.14 14.56 2.19
N SER A 211 -17.40 14.08 0.97
CA SER A 211 -16.67 12.96 0.38
C SER A 211 -15.17 13.27 0.29
N LEU A 212 -14.80 14.45 -0.23
CA LEU A 212 -13.40 14.88 -0.29
C LEU A 212 -12.74 14.87 1.10
N ALA A 213 -13.42 15.41 2.10
CA ALA A 213 -12.89 15.45 3.45
C ALA A 213 -12.59 14.02 3.98
N ARG A 214 -13.47 13.04 3.71
CA ARG A 214 -13.25 11.65 4.11
C ARG A 214 -12.17 10.95 3.27
N ALA A 215 -12.09 11.24 1.97
CA ALA A 215 -11.04 10.72 1.09
C ALA A 215 -9.64 11.15 1.54
N ILE A 216 -9.47 12.42 1.93
CA ILE A 216 -8.21 12.92 2.47
C ILE A 216 -7.87 12.24 3.81
N GLU A 217 -8.86 12.06 4.70
CA GLU A 217 -8.64 11.36 5.96
C GLU A 217 -8.24 9.88 5.77
N ALA A 218 -8.76 9.20 4.74
CA ALA A 218 -8.32 7.84 4.40
C ALA A 218 -6.83 7.79 4.06
N ILE A 219 -6.35 8.74 3.26
CA ILE A 219 -4.93 8.84 2.91
C ILE A 219 -4.08 9.18 4.15
N ILE A 220 -4.55 10.09 5.00
CA ILE A 220 -3.84 10.45 6.24
C ILE A 220 -3.82 9.26 7.22
N ALA A 221 -4.83 8.42 7.25
CA ALA A 221 -4.80 7.21 8.08
C ALA A 221 -3.70 6.23 7.65
N GLU A 222 -3.62 5.90 6.36
CA GLU A 222 -2.68 4.91 5.82
C GLU A 222 -2.10 5.38 4.46
N PRO A 223 -1.15 6.33 4.44
CA PRO A 223 -0.67 6.97 3.20
C PRO A 223 0.06 6.02 2.25
N TYR A 224 0.62 4.93 2.78
CA TYR A 224 1.39 3.96 1.99
C TYR A 224 0.55 2.73 1.57
N ASN A 225 -0.74 2.74 1.92
CA ASN A 225 -1.72 1.77 1.42
C ASN A 225 -2.38 2.31 0.14
N ARG A 226 -2.25 1.59 -0.97
CA ARG A 226 -2.87 1.99 -2.26
C ARG A 226 -4.38 2.17 -2.18
N ALA A 227 -5.05 1.40 -1.33
CA ALA A 227 -6.50 1.48 -1.16
C ALA A 227 -6.95 2.87 -0.66
N SER A 228 -6.14 3.54 0.16
CA SER A 228 -6.42 4.85 0.72
C SER A 228 -6.68 5.94 -0.34
N TYR A 229 -6.07 5.80 -1.52
CA TYR A 229 -6.21 6.76 -2.62
C TYR A 229 -7.44 6.53 -3.50
N THR A 230 -8.12 5.39 -3.36
CA THR A 230 -9.25 5.02 -4.23
C THR A 230 -10.37 6.05 -4.18
N ALA A 231 -10.75 6.49 -2.98
CA ALA A 231 -11.83 7.46 -2.79
C ALA A 231 -11.49 8.83 -3.39
N LEU A 232 -10.26 9.31 -3.20
CA LEU A 232 -9.80 10.57 -3.78
C LEU A 232 -9.74 10.51 -5.31
N ASN A 233 -9.29 9.39 -5.87
CA ASN A 233 -9.27 9.19 -7.32
C ASN A 233 -10.69 9.17 -7.91
N GLN A 234 -11.65 8.52 -7.25
CA GLN A 234 -13.06 8.54 -7.67
C GLN A 234 -13.65 9.94 -7.59
N TRP A 235 -13.38 10.67 -6.50
CA TRP A 235 -13.77 12.05 -6.34
C TRP A 235 -13.22 12.94 -7.47
N SER A 236 -11.94 12.83 -7.80
CA SER A 236 -11.29 13.54 -8.91
C SER A 236 -11.94 13.22 -10.26
N GLN A 237 -12.26 11.94 -10.51
CA GLN A 237 -12.94 11.52 -11.74
C GLN A 237 -14.33 12.16 -11.89
N VAL A 238 -15.10 12.24 -10.80
CA VAL A 238 -16.45 12.82 -10.80
C VAL A 238 -16.40 14.33 -10.95
N THR A 239 -15.50 15.00 -10.22
CA THR A 239 -15.42 16.48 -10.20
C THR A 239 -14.58 17.07 -11.33
N LYS A 240 -13.79 16.23 -12.04
CA LYS A 240 -12.79 16.66 -13.04
C LYS A 240 -11.67 17.55 -12.48
N VAL A 241 -11.49 17.55 -11.18
CA VAL A 241 -10.40 18.25 -10.51
C VAL A 241 -9.13 17.41 -10.55
N SER A 242 -8.03 17.99 -11.00
CA SER A 242 -6.74 17.31 -11.08
C SER A 242 -6.08 17.16 -9.70
N ILE A 243 -5.37 16.06 -9.52
CA ILE A 243 -4.58 15.79 -8.31
C ILE A 243 -3.13 15.61 -8.76
N GLY A 244 -2.22 16.25 -8.06
CA GLY A 244 -0.78 16.14 -8.35
C GLY A 244 0.07 16.75 -7.25
N HIS A 245 1.34 16.37 -7.23
CA HIS A 245 2.32 16.94 -6.33
C HIS A 245 3.27 17.84 -7.13
N PRO A 246 3.81 18.92 -6.55
CA PRO A 246 4.90 19.66 -7.17
C PRO A 246 6.06 18.72 -7.49
N HIS A 247 6.66 18.87 -8.66
CA HIS A 247 7.83 18.10 -9.03
C HIS A 247 9.08 18.84 -8.55
N ILE A 248 9.70 18.35 -7.49
CA ILE A 248 10.90 18.95 -6.88
C ILE A 248 11.93 17.84 -6.72
N VAL A 249 13.00 17.89 -7.53
CA VAL A 249 14.07 16.89 -7.54
C VAL A 249 15.40 17.61 -7.66
N SER A 250 16.35 17.34 -6.76
CA SER A 250 17.71 17.86 -6.91
C SER A 250 18.32 17.40 -8.23
N PRO A 251 18.87 18.31 -9.03
CA PRO A 251 19.52 17.96 -10.29
C PRO A 251 20.87 17.25 -10.09
N ASN A 252 21.42 17.29 -8.88
CA ASN A 252 22.72 16.73 -8.57
C ASN A 252 22.62 15.24 -8.29
N ALA A 253 23.62 14.50 -8.73
CA ALA A 253 23.77 13.09 -8.41
C ALA A 253 24.79 12.91 -7.30
N SER A 254 24.38 12.32 -6.18
CA SER A 254 25.28 11.94 -5.10
C SER A 254 25.34 10.42 -4.95
N THR A 255 26.58 9.88 -4.87
CA THR A 255 26.80 8.46 -4.58
C THR A 255 27.61 8.33 -3.29
N TYR A 256 27.24 7.33 -2.47
CA TYR A 256 27.96 7.02 -1.25
C TYR A 256 28.52 5.60 -1.33
N ALA A 257 29.85 5.49 -1.30
CA ALA A 257 30.53 4.20 -1.31
C ALA A 257 31.82 4.27 -0.46
N GLY A 258 32.08 3.24 0.33
CA GLY A 258 33.31 3.11 1.10
C GLY A 258 33.58 4.27 2.08
N GLY A 259 32.56 4.88 2.67
CA GLY A 259 32.71 6.04 3.56
C GLY A 259 32.90 7.39 2.87
N THR A 260 32.96 7.40 1.53
CA THR A 260 33.17 8.61 0.72
C THR A 260 31.88 8.95 -0.03
N THR A 261 31.49 10.23 -0.02
CA THR A 261 30.43 10.76 -0.88
C THR A 261 31.06 11.41 -2.10
N THR A 262 30.67 10.97 -3.28
CA THR A 262 30.99 11.64 -4.54
C THR A 262 29.79 12.45 -4.96
N LEU A 263 29.97 13.75 -5.17
CA LEU A 263 28.95 14.67 -5.64
C LEU A 263 29.27 15.06 -7.09
N SER A 264 28.32 14.77 -8.00
CA SER A 264 28.40 15.22 -9.39
C SER A 264 27.49 16.42 -9.56
N ILE A 265 28.07 17.57 -9.83
CA ILE A 265 27.36 18.85 -10.00
C ILE A 265 27.40 19.24 -11.46
N ASP A 266 26.26 19.66 -12.04
CA ASP A 266 26.25 20.28 -13.38
C ASP A 266 26.94 21.65 -13.27
N PRO A 267 28.05 21.90 -13.99
CA PRO A 267 28.76 23.19 -13.95
C PRO A 267 27.87 24.37 -14.38
N ARG A 268 26.82 24.13 -15.16
CA ARG A 268 25.89 25.17 -15.56
C ARG A 268 25.01 25.65 -14.39
N ALA A 269 24.65 24.75 -13.47
CA ALA A 269 23.90 25.09 -12.27
C ALA A 269 24.68 26.03 -11.34
N LEU A 270 26.00 25.89 -11.25
CA LEU A 270 26.83 26.74 -10.37
C LEU A 270 26.85 28.22 -10.78
N ASN A 271 26.66 28.51 -12.07
CA ASN A 271 26.69 29.88 -12.61
C ASN A 271 25.30 30.37 -13.03
N SER A 272 24.25 29.68 -12.61
CA SER A 272 22.88 30.02 -12.97
C SER A 272 22.39 31.22 -12.14
N ALA A 273 21.62 32.10 -12.78
CA ALA A 273 20.98 33.24 -12.11
C ALA A 273 19.52 32.96 -11.70
N ASP A 274 19.12 31.68 -11.67
CA ASP A 274 17.78 31.21 -11.35
C ASP A 274 17.68 30.44 -10.02
N GLY A 275 18.75 30.45 -9.23
CA GLY A 275 18.82 29.78 -7.93
C GLY A 275 19.28 28.34 -7.96
N SER A 276 19.53 27.75 -9.15
CA SER A 276 19.94 26.34 -9.28
C SER A 276 21.23 25.99 -8.52
N ASN A 277 22.10 26.99 -8.26
CA ASN A 277 23.30 26.82 -7.45
C ASN A 277 22.98 26.46 -5.98
N GLU A 278 21.80 26.83 -5.47
CA GLU A 278 21.41 26.56 -4.07
C GLU A 278 21.16 25.06 -3.82
N TRP A 279 20.97 24.24 -4.86
CA TRP A 279 20.88 22.79 -4.73
C TRP A 279 22.15 22.15 -4.10
N LEU A 280 23.28 22.85 -4.15
CA LEU A 280 24.49 22.39 -3.45
C LEU A 280 24.26 22.28 -1.94
N LEU A 281 23.44 23.17 -1.36
CA LEU A 281 23.11 23.13 0.09
C LEU A 281 22.36 21.84 0.44
N TYR A 282 21.50 21.36 -0.45
CA TYR A 282 20.79 20.10 -0.25
C TYR A 282 21.76 18.92 -0.08
N ASP A 283 22.70 18.78 -1.02
CA ASP A 283 23.64 17.67 -1.00
C ASP A 283 24.61 17.73 0.19
N LEU A 284 25.11 18.92 0.50
CA LEU A 284 26.00 19.13 1.66
C LEU A 284 25.29 18.83 2.98
N THR A 285 24.02 19.22 3.09
CA THR A 285 23.21 18.94 4.28
C THR A 285 22.99 17.44 4.44
N ARG A 286 22.60 16.75 3.39
CA ARG A 286 22.40 15.29 3.43
C ARG A 286 23.70 14.54 3.75
N GLN A 287 24.84 15.04 3.28
CA GLN A 287 26.14 14.47 3.62
C GLN A 287 26.45 14.65 5.11
N ALA A 288 26.19 15.82 5.67
CA ALA A 288 26.39 16.07 7.10
C ALA A 288 25.47 15.19 7.96
N TRP A 289 24.21 14.99 7.53
CA TRP A 289 23.28 14.10 8.22
C TRP A 289 23.80 12.66 8.26
N ARG A 290 24.25 12.10 7.16
CA ARG A 290 24.80 10.74 7.11
C ARG A 290 26.02 10.55 8.02
N LYS A 291 26.86 11.57 8.13
CA LYS A 291 28.11 11.49 8.91
C LYS A 291 27.89 11.68 10.40
N THR A 292 27.07 12.64 10.81
CA THR A 292 27.04 13.09 12.19
C THR A 292 25.64 13.36 12.74
N GLU A 293 24.73 13.94 11.97
CA GLU A 293 23.48 14.47 12.51
C GLU A 293 22.41 13.38 12.74
N PHE A 294 22.41 12.32 11.92
CA PHE A 294 21.41 11.27 12.04
C PHE A 294 21.38 10.65 13.44
N PHE A 295 22.49 10.15 13.94
CA PHE A 295 22.55 9.49 15.24
C PHE A 295 22.34 10.42 16.44
N LYS A 296 22.56 11.73 16.27
CA LYS A 296 22.19 12.73 17.28
C LYS A 296 20.66 12.90 17.38
N ASN A 297 19.95 12.79 16.25
CA ASN A 297 18.51 12.96 16.18
C ASN A 297 17.74 11.65 16.40
N TYR A 298 18.36 10.51 16.08
CA TYR A 298 17.80 9.16 16.19
C TYR A 298 18.76 8.24 16.98
N PRO A 299 18.99 8.50 18.28
CA PRO A 299 20.00 7.78 19.07
C PRO A 299 19.69 6.30 19.28
N ASN A 300 18.44 5.90 19.10
CA ASN A 300 17.99 4.50 19.25
C ASN A 300 18.11 3.69 17.94
N ASP A 301 18.35 4.33 16.81
CA ASP A 301 18.51 3.64 15.53
C ASP A 301 19.93 3.07 15.42
N LYS A 302 20.03 1.77 15.12
CA LYS A 302 21.33 1.07 15.01
C LYS A 302 22.07 1.38 13.71
N PHE A 303 21.33 1.74 12.67
CA PHE A 303 21.85 2.00 11.33
C PHE A 303 21.27 3.29 10.78
N TYR A 304 22.07 3.98 9.98
CA TYR A 304 21.59 5.14 9.26
C TYR A 304 20.43 4.74 8.31
N ARG A 305 19.41 5.58 8.31
CA ARG A 305 18.34 5.60 7.30
C ARG A 305 18.08 7.03 6.87
N HIS A 306 17.58 7.22 5.69
CA HIS A 306 17.02 8.48 5.27
C HIS A 306 15.80 8.82 6.17
N SER A 307 15.72 10.04 6.66
CA SER A 307 14.68 10.44 7.60
C SER A 307 13.92 11.67 7.13
N LEU A 308 12.69 11.80 7.59
CA LEU A 308 11.87 13.00 7.31
C LEU A 308 12.59 14.28 7.72
N LYS A 309 13.24 14.28 8.88
CA LYS A 309 13.95 15.44 9.42
C LYS A 309 15.16 15.81 8.57
N GLU A 310 15.90 14.84 8.08
CA GLU A 310 17.02 15.05 7.15
C GLU A 310 16.54 15.73 5.87
N GLU A 311 15.58 15.09 5.20
CA GLU A 311 15.08 15.55 3.89
C GLU A 311 14.49 16.96 4.00
N THR A 312 13.64 17.18 5.01
CA THR A 312 13.00 18.49 5.20
C THR A 312 13.99 19.57 5.61
N THR A 313 15.04 19.24 6.36
CA THR A 313 16.10 20.19 6.69
C THR A 313 16.87 20.60 5.44
N ALA A 314 17.23 19.64 4.59
CA ALA A 314 17.95 19.92 3.36
C ALA A 314 17.13 20.79 2.39
N LEU A 315 15.86 20.44 2.15
CA LEU A 315 14.96 21.22 1.29
C LEU A 315 14.68 22.63 1.84
N ARG A 316 14.52 22.76 3.16
CA ARG A 316 14.28 24.05 3.80
C ARG A 316 15.46 25.00 3.64
N LEU A 317 16.68 24.52 3.79
CA LEU A 317 17.87 25.36 3.58
C LEU A 317 17.96 25.90 2.16
N VAL A 318 17.64 25.08 1.15
CA VAL A 318 17.56 25.54 -0.24
C VAL A 318 16.48 26.61 -0.41
N ALA A 319 15.27 26.34 0.10
CA ALA A 319 14.15 27.28 0.01
C ALA A 319 14.47 28.63 0.64
N GLU A 320 15.09 28.64 1.82
CA GLU A 320 15.46 29.86 2.55
C GLU A 320 16.58 30.62 1.83
N ALA A 321 17.55 29.93 1.22
CA ALA A 321 18.58 30.55 0.42
C ALA A 321 18.00 31.23 -0.83
N CYS A 322 17.17 30.50 -1.58
CA CYS A 322 16.46 31.04 -2.74
C CYS A 322 15.59 32.26 -2.38
N ALA A 323 14.84 32.20 -1.28
CA ALA A 323 14.01 33.31 -0.82
C ALA A 323 14.84 34.56 -0.47
N ARG A 324 16.00 34.39 0.20
CA ARG A 324 16.94 35.50 0.49
C ARG A 324 17.51 36.11 -0.78
N ASP A 325 17.88 35.29 -1.75
CA ASP A 325 18.46 35.75 -3.01
C ASP A 325 17.43 36.48 -3.90
N LEU A 326 16.16 36.06 -3.87
CA LEU A 326 15.05 36.81 -4.45
C LEU A 326 14.86 38.18 -3.76
N GLN A 327 14.81 38.16 -2.41
CA GLN A 327 14.58 39.39 -1.63
C GLN A 327 15.72 40.42 -1.80
N SER A 328 16.95 39.96 -1.93
CA SER A 328 18.11 40.83 -2.14
C SER A 328 18.24 41.32 -3.60
N GLY A 329 17.45 40.81 -4.54
CA GLY A 329 17.52 41.11 -5.97
C GLY A 329 18.70 40.42 -6.69
N LYS A 330 19.40 39.51 -6.03
CA LYS A 330 20.48 38.70 -6.63
C LYS A 330 19.90 37.77 -7.71
N ILE A 331 18.73 37.22 -7.44
CA ILE A 331 17.92 36.42 -8.40
C ILE A 331 16.65 37.19 -8.70
N LYS A 332 16.22 37.17 -9.96
CA LYS A 332 14.97 37.84 -10.39
C LYS A 332 13.82 36.83 -10.61
N VAL A 333 14.15 35.64 -11.07
CA VAL A 333 13.20 34.56 -11.37
C VAL A 333 13.83 33.25 -10.91
N LEU A 334 13.10 32.47 -10.16
CA LEU A 334 13.52 31.14 -9.78
C LEU A 334 13.24 30.10 -10.87
N GLU A 335 14.04 29.07 -10.91
CA GLU A 335 13.70 27.84 -11.61
C GLU A 335 12.37 27.29 -11.03
N PRO A 336 11.45 26.75 -11.86
CA PRO A 336 10.08 26.43 -11.42
C PRO A 336 9.98 25.47 -10.22
N GLN A 337 10.91 24.52 -10.09
CA GLN A 337 10.93 23.61 -8.95
C GLN A 337 11.33 24.33 -7.65
N LEU A 338 12.28 25.27 -7.75
CA LEU A 338 12.70 26.10 -6.61
C LEU A 338 11.62 27.09 -6.20
N ASP A 339 10.88 27.66 -7.16
CA ASP A 339 9.72 28.49 -6.85
C ASP A 339 8.66 27.71 -6.07
N SER A 340 8.33 26.50 -6.53
CA SER A 340 7.43 25.60 -5.82
C SER A 340 7.94 25.25 -4.41
N LEU A 341 9.25 25.01 -4.25
CA LEU A 341 9.87 24.72 -2.96
C LEU A 341 9.80 25.91 -1.99
N VAL A 342 10.06 27.12 -2.48
CA VAL A 342 9.93 28.36 -1.70
C VAL A 342 8.48 28.58 -1.25
N GLN A 343 7.51 28.34 -2.12
CA GLN A 343 6.09 28.41 -1.77
C GLN A 343 5.72 27.40 -0.69
N LEU A 344 6.14 26.13 -0.83
CA LEU A 344 5.91 25.09 0.18
C LEU A 344 6.52 25.47 1.53
N ASN A 345 7.71 26.05 1.53
CA ASN A 345 8.37 26.53 2.75
C ASN A 345 7.57 27.66 3.39
N GLY A 346 7.11 28.64 2.60
CA GLY A 346 6.27 29.75 3.06
C GLY A 346 4.97 29.29 3.69
N LEU A 347 4.35 28.23 3.17
CA LEU A 347 3.14 27.60 3.71
C LEU A 347 3.42 26.73 4.95
N GLY A 348 4.68 26.37 5.21
CA GLY A 348 5.07 25.41 6.26
C GLY A 348 4.67 23.98 5.93
N LEU A 349 4.66 23.58 4.65
CA LEU A 349 4.15 22.31 4.14
C LEU A 349 5.23 21.41 3.50
N ILE A 350 6.51 21.66 3.74
CA ILE A 350 7.60 20.81 3.23
C ILE A 350 7.48 19.37 3.78
N GLU A 351 7.22 19.19 5.09
CA GLU A 351 7.11 17.85 5.68
C GLU A 351 5.95 17.03 5.06
N PRO A 352 4.72 17.55 4.96
CA PRO A 352 3.66 16.84 4.26
C PRO A 352 4.00 16.52 2.80
N TYR A 353 4.64 17.45 2.09
CA TYR A 353 5.11 17.22 0.73
C TYR A 353 6.05 16.01 0.65
N VAL A 354 7.08 15.96 1.49
CA VAL A 354 8.03 14.85 1.53
C VAL A 354 7.32 13.52 1.85
N LEU A 355 6.41 13.53 2.81
CA LEU A 355 5.68 12.32 3.23
C LEU A 355 4.75 11.75 2.16
N PHE A 356 4.18 12.58 1.30
CA PHE A 356 3.22 12.12 0.28
C PHE A 356 3.81 12.03 -1.13
N ALA A 357 4.76 12.90 -1.49
CA ALA A 357 5.32 12.96 -2.84
C ALA A 357 6.63 12.16 -2.99
N HIS A 358 7.43 12.05 -1.92
CA HIS A 358 8.75 11.44 -1.94
C HIS A 358 9.02 10.44 -0.79
N PRO A 359 8.05 9.57 -0.45
CA PRO A 359 8.29 8.60 0.61
C PRO A 359 9.30 7.54 0.16
N ASP A 360 10.20 7.19 1.08
CA ASP A 360 10.98 5.96 1.06
C ASP A 360 10.79 5.21 2.38
N ASP A 361 11.34 3.99 2.47
CA ASP A 361 11.19 3.14 3.66
C ASP A 361 11.73 3.80 4.94
N GLY A 362 12.70 4.70 4.80
CA GLY A 362 13.30 5.41 5.91
C GLY A 362 12.41 6.55 6.41
N ILE A 363 11.92 7.39 5.49
CA ILE A 363 10.99 8.50 5.75
C ILE A 363 9.65 7.97 6.29
N ALA A 364 9.16 6.87 5.74
CA ALA A 364 7.89 6.26 6.15
C ALA A 364 7.86 5.87 7.64
N LYS A 365 9.01 5.54 8.24
CA LYS A 365 9.11 5.24 9.67
C LYS A 365 8.79 6.44 10.58
N ASP A 366 8.97 7.65 10.09
CA ASP A 366 8.69 8.86 10.86
C ASP A 366 7.22 9.30 10.78
N TYR A 367 6.43 8.71 9.85
CA TYR A 367 5.07 9.14 9.57
C TYR A 367 4.13 9.08 10.77
N ALA A 368 4.12 7.96 11.49
CA ALA A 368 3.17 7.73 12.57
C ALA A 368 3.33 8.78 13.70
N GLU A 369 4.56 9.11 14.07
CA GLU A 369 4.84 10.13 15.08
C GLU A 369 4.52 11.54 14.54
N TYR A 370 4.87 11.83 13.29
CA TYR A 370 4.55 13.12 12.66
C TYR A 370 3.03 13.35 12.61
N ARG A 371 2.25 12.35 12.18
CA ARG A 371 0.80 12.43 12.06
C ARG A 371 0.10 12.75 13.38
N LYS A 372 0.57 12.21 14.51
CA LYS A 372 -0.05 12.41 15.83
C LYS A 372 -0.25 13.89 16.18
N ILE A 373 0.69 14.73 15.79
CA ILE A 373 0.71 16.15 16.17
C ILE A 373 0.54 17.12 14.99
N ASN A 374 0.55 16.62 13.74
CA ASN A 374 0.52 17.46 12.54
C ASN A 374 -0.63 17.10 11.57
N ARG A 375 -1.71 16.46 12.06
CA ARG A 375 -2.81 16.01 11.19
C ARG A 375 -3.41 17.16 10.37
N ASP A 376 -3.49 18.36 10.94
CA ASP A 376 -4.02 19.54 10.23
C ASP A 376 -3.08 19.99 9.10
N LYS A 377 -1.74 19.92 9.29
CA LYS A 377 -0.80 20.21 8.20
C LYS A 377 -0.91 19.20 7.06
N LEU A 378 -1.13 17.91 7.38
CA LEU A 378 -1.34 16.87 6.39
C LEU A 378 -2.61 17.15 5.55
N LYS A 379 -3.71 17.57 6.19
CA LYS A 379 -4.95 17.99 5.49
C LYS A 379 -4.74 19.22 4.62
N ARG A 380 -4.09 20.26 5.17
CA ARG A 380 -3.81 21.49 4.44
C ARG A 380 -3.00 21.22 3.18
N TYR A 381 -2.03 20.35 3.23
CA TYR A 381 -1.24 19.98 2.05
C TYR A 381 -2.13 19.44 0.91
N TRP A 382 -3.07 18.55 1.20
CA TRP A 382 -4.00 18.05 0.20
C TRP A 382 -4.91 19.15 -0.36
N LEU A 383 -5.44 20.01 0.49
CA LEU A 383 -6.41 21.05 0.12
C LEU A 383 -5.76 22.27 -0.58
N GLU A 384 -4.53 22.62 -0.21
CA GLU A 384 -3.87 23.85 -0.65
C GLU A 384 -2.83 23.59 -1.76
N VAL A 385 -2.30 22.37 -1.87
CA VAL A 385 -1.19 22.05 -2.78
C VAL A 385 -1.55 20.94 -3.77
N ALA A 386 -1.96 19.76 -3.27
CA ALA A 386 -2.09 18.58 -4.12
C ALA A 386 -3.37 18.55 -4.95
N ILE A 387 -4.45 19.21 -4.51
CA ILE A 387 -5.70 19.35 -5.26
C ILE A 387 -5.63 20.62 -6.07
N ILE A 388 -5.39 20.48 -7.38
CA ILE A 388 -5.19 21.60 -8.32
C ILE A 388 -6.57 22.12 -8.73
N LYS A 389 -6.98 23.21 -8.10
CA LYS A 389 -8.19 23.95 -8.53
C LYS A 389 -7.86 24.68 -9.83
N GLY A 390 -8.55 24.31 -10.93
CA GLY A 390 -8.45 24.97 -12.22
C GLY A 390 -8.91 26.43 -12.18
#